data_aa1c20abe0d9d0b472d48c7f36c65ce1
#
_entry.id   aa1c20abe0d9d0b472d48c7f36c65ce1
#
_cell.length_a   1.000
_cell.length_b   1.000
_cell.length_c   1.000
_cell.angle_alpha   90.00
_cell.angle_beta   90.00
_cell.angle_gamma   90.00
#
_symmetry.space_group_name_H-M   'P 1'
#
loop_
_entity.id
_entity.type
_entity.pdbx_description
1 polymer ?
#
loop_
_entity_poly.entity_id
_entity_poly.type
_entity_poly.pdbx_seq_one_letter_code
_entity_poly.pdbx_strand_id
1 'polypeptide(L)'
;MWQSFAEYISSLCEKNPTKICEIGVGKFTQVFDYLNKQDNVEIIKTDISPNDSSVIKDDVTKPDLKLYKNLDIIYSIRPPSELQPHIIDLALKANTKLIIKPLFNEDINSKNVKLTLKNYNKASFYTLGV
;
A
#
# COMPACT_ATOMS: atom_id res chain seq x y z
N MET A 1 -11.68 8.87 5.25
CA MET A 1 -12.02 7.83 6.25
C MET A 1 -11.34 6.52 5.91
N TRP A 2 -10.75 5.90 6.90
CA TRP A 2 -10.02 4.65 6.68
C TRP A 2 -10.91 3.53 6.14
N GLN A 3 -12.16 3.46 6.59
CA GLN A 3 -13.05 2.38 6.20
C GLN A 3 -13.33 2.38 4.69
N SER A 4 -13.62 3.54 4.12
CA SER A 4 -13.84 3.64 2.67
C SER A 4 -12.60 3.25 1.90
N PHE A 5 -11.42 3.63 2.40
CA PHE A 5 -10.15 3.24 1.79
C PHE A 5 -9.96 1.72 1.82
N ALA A 6 -10.20 1.10 2.98
CA ALA A 6 -10.09 -0.36 3.13
C ALA A 6 -11.10 -1.09 2.25
N GLU A 7 -12.33 -0.62 2.17
CA GLU A 7 -13.37 -1.20 1.32
C GLU A 7 -12.99 -1.11 -0.15
N TYR A 8 -12.37 0.00 -0.57
CA TYR A 8 -11.92 0.12 -1.95
C TYR A 8 -10.86 -0.93 -2.28
N ILE A 9 -9.86 -1.10 -1.40
CA ILE A 9 -8.83 -2.12 -1.61
C ILE A 9 -9.46 -3.51 -1.66
N SER A 10 -10.39 -3.80 -0.75
CA SER A 10 -11.10 -5.07 -0.73
C SER A 10 -11.83 -5.33 -2.05
N SER A 11 -12.40 -4.28 -2.66
CA SER A 11 -13.10 -4.41 -3.94
C SER A 11 -12.19 -4.81 -5.09
N LEU A 12 -10.87 -4.59 -4.96
CA LEU A 12 -9.88 -4.97 -5.97
C LEU A 12 -9.40 -6.41 -5.79
N CYS A 13 -9.81 -7.09 -4.74
CA CYS A 13 -9.32 -8.44 -4.40
C CYS A 13 -10.12 -9.50 -5.15
N GLU A 14 -9.77 -9.73 -6.41
CA GLU A 14 -10.47 -10.65 -7.30
C GLU A 14 -9.90 -12.08 -7.25
N LYS A 15 -8.68 -12.24 -6.73
CA LYS A 15 -8.03 -13.53 -6.60
C LYS A 15 -8.24 -14.13 -5.22
N ASN A 16 -8.10 -15.43 -5.09
CA ASN A 16 -8.15 -16.15 -3.82
C ASN A 16 -6.93 -17.08 -3.71
N PRO A 17 -5.85 -16.70 -2.99
CA PRO A 17 -5.73 -15.44 -2.26
C PRO A 17 -5.27 -14.27 -3.14
N THR A 18 -5.72 -13.07 -2.81
CA THR A 18 -5.13 -11.83 -3.27
C THR A 18 -4.02 -11.47 -2.29
N LYS A 19 -2.81 -11.24 -2.79
CA LYS A 19 -1.64 -10.98 -1.95
C LYS A 19 -1.36 -9.50 -1.88
N ILE A 20 -1.35 -8.96 -0.66
CA ILE A 20 -1.25 -7.53 -0.38
C ILE A 20 -0.07 -7.24 0.55
N CYS A 21 0.58 -6.10 0.35
CA CYS A 21 1.60 -5.59 1.28
C CYS A 21 1.27 -4.16 1.69
N GLU A 22 1.27 -3.91 2.99
CA GLU A 22 1.26 -2.54 3.52
C GLU A 22 2.69 -2.09 3.77
N ILE A 23 3.08 -0.96 3.17
CA ILE A 23 4.42 -0.38 3.34
C ILE A 23 4.35 0.79 4.30
N GLY A 24 5.24 0.78 5.32
CA GLY A 24 5.32 1.85 6.29
C GLY A 24 4.22 1.75 7.33
N VAL A 25 4.39 0.86 8.30
CA VAL A 25 3.38 0.57 9.31
C VAL A 25 3.57 1.50 10.51
N GLY A 26 2.63 2.42 10.70
CA GLY A 26 2.60 3.22 11.91
C GLY A 26 1.76 2.56 13.00
N LYS A 27 1.22 3.39 13.90
CA LYS A 27 0.32 2.91 14.95
C LYS A 27 -1.10 2.65 14.46
N PHE A 28 -1.40 3.05 13.24
CA PHE A 28 -2.73 2.94 12.67
C PHE A 28 -2.88 1.57 12.00
N THR A 29 -3.68 0.69 12.58
CA THR A 29 -3.78 -0.70 12.13
C THR A 29 -5.14 -1.06 11.53
N GLN A 30 -6.11 -0.12 11.51
CA GLN A 30 -7.49 -0.44 11.14
C GLN A 30 -7.62 -0.99 9.72
N VAL A 31 -6.88 -0.42 8.75
CA VAL A 31 -6.96 -0.91 7.37
C VAL A 31 -6.39 -2.32 7.27
N PHE A 32 -5.22 -2.55 7.87
CA PHE A 32 -4.62 -3.88 7.88
C PHE A 32 -5.56 -4.91 8.53
N ASP A 33 -6.12 -4.57 9.68
CA ASP A 33 -7.00 -5.49 10.42
C ASP A 33 -8.25 -5.83 9.60
N TYR A 34 -8.82 -4.82 8.93
CA TYR A 34 -9.97 -5.04 8.06
C TYR A 34 -9.66 -6.02 6.93
N LEU A 35 -8.53 -5.79 6.24
CA LEU A 35 -8.13 -6.64 5.11
C LEU A 35 -7.73 -8.03 5.56
N ASN A 36 -7.05 -8.13 6.70
CA ASN A 36 -6.59 -9.42 7.23
C ASN A 36 -7.73 -10.35 7.62
N LYS A 37 -8.92 -9.82 7.88
CA LYS A 37 -10.11 -10.60 8.19
C LYS A 37 -10.81 -11.17 6.96
N GLN A 38 -10.45 -10.72 5.77
CA GLN A 38 -11.06 -11.20 4.53
C GLN A 38 -10.50 -12.58 4.19
N ASP A 39 -11.38 -13.55 3.91
CA ASP A 39 -10.97 -14.94 3.65
C ASP A 39 -10.10 -15.09 2.41
N ASN A 40 -10.26 -14.20 1.45
CA ASN A 40 -9.54 -14.25 0.17
C ASN A 40 -8.30 -13.36 0.14
N VAL A 41 -7.84 -12.88 1.29
CA VAL A 41 -6.69 -11.96 1.37
C VAL A 41 -5.55 -12.59 2.17
N GLU A 42 -4.34 -12.45 1.63
CA GLU A 42 -3.09 -12.78 2.32
C GLU A 42 -2.28 -11.50 2.36
N ILE A 43 -2.02 -10.98 3.57
CA ILE A 43 -1.43 -9.66 3.73
C ILE A 43 -0.18 -9.68 4.60
N ILE A 44 0.85 -8.93 4.17
CA ILE A 44 2.08 -8.72 4.94
C ILE A 44 2.29 -7.22 5.18
N LYS A 45 3.15 -6.90 6.14
CA LYS A 45 3.55 -5.53 6.48
C LYS A 45 5.05 -5.42 6.43
N THR A 46 5.57 -4.33 5.85
CA THR A 46 6.99 -4.03 5.87
C THR A 46 7.25 -2.64 6.42
N ASP A 47 8.36 -2.46 7.12
CA ASP A 47 8.79 -1.17 7.67
C ASP A 47 10.30 -1.21 7.90
N ILE A 48 10.95 -0.04 7.81
CA ILE A 48 12.37 0.07 8.09
C ILE A 48 12.66 -0.09 9.59
N SER A 49 11.69 0.25 10.44
CA SER A 49 11.80 0.15 11.91
C SER A 49 10.59 -0.59 12.45
N PRO A 50 10.57 -1.93 12.34
CA PRO A 50 9.44 -2.72 12.83
C PRO A 50 9.21 -2.52 14.31
N ASN A 51 7.94 -2.34 14.70
CA ASN A 51 7.56 -2.19 16.10
C ASN A 51 7.20 -3.52 16.77
N ASP A 52 7.07 -4.59 16.00
CA ASP A 52 6.87 -5.94 16.53
C ASP A 52 7.27 -6.98 15.48
N SER A 53 7.24 -8.26 15.87
CA SER A 53 7.71 -9.37 15.02
C SER A 53 6.80 -9.69 13.84
N SER A 54 5.57 -9.16 13.81
CA SER A 54 4.66 -9.38 12.70
C SER A 54 4.99 -8.50 11.48
N VAL A 55 5.85 -7.51 11.68
CA VAL A 55 6.28 -6.59 10.62
C VAL A 55 7.63 -7.02 10.10
N ILE A 56 7.74 -7.16 8.79
CA ILE A 56 8.99 -7.55 8.13
C ILE A 56 9.86 -6.29 7.96
N LYS A 57 11.10 -6.36 8.40
CA LYS A 57 12.03 -5.25 8.22
C LYS A 57 12.46 -5.14 6.77
N ASP A 58 12.24 -3.99 6.15
CA ASP A 58 12.70 -3.72 4.80
C ASP A 58 12.81 -2.21 4.59
N ASP A 59 13.81 -1.79 3.81
CA ASP A 59 14.05 -0.39 3.46
C ASP A 59 13.57 -0.17 2.04
N VAL A 60 12.51 0.63 1.87
CA VAL A 60 11.91 0.85 0.55
C VAL A 60 12.86 1.56 -0.42
N THR A 61 13.91 2.24 0.07
CA THR A 61 14.93 2.85 -0.78
C THR A 61 15.92 1.82 -1.34
N LYS A 62 16.02 0.66 -0.69
CA LYS A 62 16.84 -0.48 -1.12
C LYS A 62 16.08 -1.77 -0.81
N PRO A 63 14.96 -2.01 -1.50
CA PRO A 63 14.07 -3.09 -1.12
C PRO A 63 14.64 -4.47 -1.44
N ASP A 64 14.31 -5.44 -0.61
CA ASP A 64 14.50 -6.85 -0.92
C ASP A 64 13.35 -7.27 -1.85
N LEU A 65 13.60 -7.30 -3.14
CA LEU A 65 12.57 -7.55 -4.15
C LEU A 65 11.92 -8.93 -4.00
N LYS A 66 12.56 -9.87 -3.31
CA LYS A 66 11.97 -11.19 -3.05
C LYS A 66 10.71 -11.10 -2.21
N LEU A 67 10.64 -10.11 -1.29
CA LEU A 67 9.47 -9.93 -0.43
C LEU A 67 8.22 -9.51 -1.22
N TYR A 68 8.41 -8.85 -2.35
CA TYR A 68 7.33 -8.27 -3.14
C TYR A 68 6.98 -9.07 -4.39
N LYS A 69 7.66 -10.18 -4.57
CA LYS A 69 7.41 -11.08 -5.69
C LYS A 69 6.04 -11.73 -5.52
N ASN A 70 5.26 -11.75 -6.60
CA ASN A 70 3.91 -12.34 -6.63
C ASN A 70 2.88 -11.60 -5.79
N LEU A 71 3.14 -10.36 -5.40
CA LEU A 71 2.11 -9.51 -4.80
C LEU A 71 1.16 -8.98 -5.87
N ASP A 72 -0.09 -8.80 -5.48
CA ASP A 72 -1.12 -8.23 -6.35
C ASP A 72 -1.29 -6.74 -6.08
N ILE A 73 -1.19 -6.33 -4.83
CA ILE A 73 -1.46 -4.96 -4.39
C ILE A 73 -0.44 -4.53 -3.36
N ILE A 74 0.08 -3.31 -3.52
CA ILE A 74 0.86 -2.61 -2.50
C ILE A 74 0.08 -1.36 -2.12
N TYR A 75 -0.06 -1.09 -0.83
CA TYR A 75 -0.61 0.19 -0.40
C TYR A 75 0.23 0.79 0.71
N SER A 76 0.14 2.12 0.84
CA SER A 76 0.83 2.85 1.90
C SER A 76 -0.06 4.00 2.38
N ILE A 77 -0.11 4.18 3.69
CA ILE A 77 -0.93 5.21 4.33
C ILE A 77 0.00 6.27 4.90
N ARG A 78 -0.16 7.50 4.41
CA ARG A 78 0.58 8.68 4.87
C ARG A 78 2.10 8.52 4.78
N PRO A 79 2.64 7.99 3.66
CA PRO A 79 4.08 7.88 3.54
C PRO A 79 4.71 9.26 3.46
N PRO A 80 5.90 9.45 4.08
CA PRO A 80 6.64 10.70 3.91
C PRO A 80 6.90 11.01 2.44
N SER A 81 6.90 12.29 2.09
CA SER A 81 7.06 12.72 0.70
C SER A 81 8.33 12.15 0.06
N GLU A 82 9.44 12.11 0.80
CA GLU A 82 10.73 11.61 0.29
C GLU A 82 10.71 10.10 -0.03
N LEU A 83 9.80 9.34 0.56
CA LEU A 83 9.67 7.91 0.31
C LEU A 83 8.71 7.58 -0.83
N GLN A 84 7.85 8.51 -1.21
CA GLN A 84 6.82 8.25 -2.21
C GLN A 84 7.38 7.80 -3.57
N PRO A 85 8.43 8.42 -4.12
CA PRO A 85 9.00 7.93 -5.38
C PRO A 85 9.57 6.51 -5.27
N HIS A 86 10.11 6.15 -4.11
CA HIS A 86 10.65 4.80 -3.88
C HIS A 86 9.55 3.75 -3.83
N ILE A 87 8.40 4.09 -3.21
CA ILE A 87 7.25 3.20 -3.16
C ILE A 87 6.69 2.97 -4.58
N ILE A 88 6.61 4.04 -5.37
CA ILE A 88 6.14 3.95 -6.76
C ILE A 88 7.09 3.09 -7.58
N ASP A 89 8.39 3.30 -7.45
CA ASP A 89 9.40 2.52 -8.17
C ASP A 89 9.31 1.03 -7.81
N LEU A 90 9.13 0.74 -6.53
CA LEU A 90 8.96 -0.64 -6.08
C LEU A 90 7.74 -1.30 -6.71
N ALA A 91 6.60 -0.60 -6.73
CA ALA A 91 5.38 -1.15 -7.33
C ALA A 91 5.55 -1.42 -8.83
N LEU A 92 6.26 -0.53 -9.53
CA LEU A 92 6.56 -0.74 -10.96
C LEU A 92 7.45 -1.96 -11.17
N LYS A 93 8.51 -2.09 -10.37
CA LYS A 93 9.43 -3.23 -10.46
C LYS A 93 8.76 -4.55 -10.11
N ALA A 94 7.87 -4.53 -9.12
CA ALA A 94 7.14 -5.71 -8.69
C ALA A 94 5.92 -6.01 -9.56
N ASN A 95 5.56 -5.11 -10.47
CA ASN A 95 4.40 -5.22 -11.35
C ASN A 95 3.10 -5.39 -10.55
N THR A 96 2.93 -4.58 -9.52
CA THR A 96 1.74 -4.61 -8.66
C THR A 96 0.87 -3.39 -8.89
N LYS A 97 -0.39 -3.48 -8.47
CA LYS A 97 -1.23 -2.30 -8.28
C LYS A 97 -0.75 -1.54 -7.05
N LEU A 98 -0.79 -0.22 -7.10
CA LEU A 98 -0.35 0.63 -5.99
C LEU A 98 -1.47 1.58 -5.60
N ILE A 99 -1.66 1.74 -4.29
CA ILE A 99 -2.64 2.68 -3.74
C ILE A 99 -1.97 3.44 -2.61
N ILE A 100 -1.91 4.78 -2.73
CA ILE A 100 -1.30 5.65 -1.72
C ILE A 100 -2.35 6.59 -1.16
N LYS A 101 -2.51 6.57 0.16
CA LYS A 101 -3.35 7.52 0.89
C LYS A 101 -2.49 8.62 1.47
N PRO A 102 -2.50 9.85 0.94
CA PRO A 102 -1.70 10.95 1.50
C PRO A 102 -2.26 11.42 2.84
N LEU A 103 -1.47 12.21 3.57
CA LEU A 103 -1.84 12.73 4.88
C LEU A 103 -3.08 13.63 4.81
N PHE A 104 -3.09 14.52 3.82
CA PHE A 104 -4.24 15.41 3.55
C PHE A 104 -4.51 15.35 2.04
N ASN A 105 -5.18 16.37 1.51
CA ASN A 105 -5.42 16.49 0.07
C ASN A 105 -4.18 17.04 -0.64
N GLU A 106 -3.04 16.43 -0.39
CA GLU A 106 -1.76 16.85 -0.99
C GLU A 106 -1.42 15.97 -2.18
N ASP A 107 -0.63 16.53 -3.09
CA ASP A 107 -0.14 15.77 -4.23
C ASP A 107 0.93 14.78 -3.81
N ILE A 108 1.00 13.68 -4.53
CA ILE A 108 2.04 12.66 -4.31
C ILE A 108 3.32 13.08 -5.04
N ASN A 109 4.47 12.92 -4.38
CA ASN A 109 5.77 13.11 -4.98
C ASN A 109 6.07 11.93 -5.90
N SER A 110 5.56 12.00 -7.13
CA SER A 110 5.58 10.88 -8.07
C SER A 110 6.69 10.99 -9.11
N LYS A 111 7.47 12.08 -9.09
CA LYS A 111 8.45 12.40 -10.11
C LYS A 111 7.74 12.45 -11.47
N ASN A 112 8.14 11.60 -12.43
CA ASN A 112 7.56 11.60 -13.77
C ASN A 112 6.49 10.53 -13.96
N VAL A 113 6.08 9.84 -12.90
CA VAL A 113 5.07 8.80 -12.97
C VAL A 113 3.70 9.40 -12.72
N LYS A 114 2.77 9.15 -13.62
CA LYS A 114 1.40 9.66 -13.50
C LYS A 114 0.55 8.72 -12.66
N LEU A 115 0.04 9.23 -11.55
CA LEU A 115 -0.91 8.53 -10.70
C LEU A 115 -2.32 9.06 -10.97
N THR A 116 -3.32 8.24 -10.69
CA THR A 116 -4.72 8.61 -10.84
C THR A 116 -5.31 8.93 -9.47
N LEU A 117 -5.90 10.11 -9.33
CA LEU A 117 -6.66 10.47 -8.13
C LEU A 117 -8.01 9.75 -8.17
N LYS A 118 -8.32 9.02 -7.11
CA LYS A 118 -9.60 8.33 -6.94
C LYS A 118 -10.34 8.88 -5.73
N ASN A 119 -11.64 8.99 -5.89
CA ASN A 119 -12.55 9.27 -4.78
C ASN A 119 -13.49 8.09 -4.64
N TYR A 120 -13.53 7.48 -3.46
CA TYR A 120 -14.40 6.36 -3.17
C TYR A 120 -15.10 6.63 -1.85
N ASN A 121 -16.40 6.85 -1.90
CA ASN A 121 -17.18 7.30 -0.74
C ASN A 121 -16.54 8.54 -0.11
N LYS A 122 -16.07 8.45 1.13
CA LYS A 122 -15.48 9.59 1.85
C LYS A 122 -13.95 9.62 1.80
N ALA A 123 -13.33 8.76 0.99
CA ALA A 123 -11.88 8.68 0.89
C ALA A 123 -11.38 9.21 -0.45
N SER A 124 -10.23 9.88 -0.41
CA SER A 124 -9.49 10.29 -1.62
C SER A 124 -8.08 9.74 -1.52
N PHE A 125 -7.58 9.18 -2.62
CA PHE A 125 -6.26 8.54 -2.64
C PHE A 125 -5.77 8.43 -4.09
N TYR A 126 -4.52 8.02 -4.26
CA TYR A 126 -3.92 7.89 -5.58
C TYR A 126 -3.68 6.44 -5.92
N THR A 127 -3.85 6.08 -7.19
CA THR A 127 -3.67 4.72 -7.67
C THR A 127 -2.73 4.67 -8.87
N LEU A 128 -2.08 3.51 -9.04
CA LEU A 128 -1.25 3.19 -10.20
C LEU A 128 -1.52 1.73 -10.58
N GLY A 129 -1.77 1.48 -11.86
CA GLY A 129 -2.02 0.14 -12.34
C GLY A 129 -3.40 -0.44 -12.05
N VAL A 130 -4.28 0.41 -11.58
CA VAL A 130 -5.65 0.00 -11.23
C VAL A 130 -6.61 0.32 -12.37
#